data_40162b21a41e4eda8840bc2838ef4615
#
_entry.id   40162b21a41e4eda8840bc2838ef4615
#
_cell.length_a   1.000
_cell.length_b   1.000
_cell.length_c   1.000
_cell.angle_alpha   90.00
_cell.angle_beta   90.00
_cell.angle_gamma   90.00
#
_symmetry.space_group_name_H-M   'P 1'
#
loop_
_entity.id
_entity.type
_entity.pdbx_description
1 polymer ?
#
loop_
_entity_poly.entity_id
_entity_poly.type
_entity_poly.pdbx_seq_one_letter_code
_entity_poly.pdbx_strand_id
1 'polypeptide(L)'
;MSLSLHWFLPTAGDSRDIVGFGPVEARRPATLDYLAQVAQAAEHVGFDAVLTPTGTWCEDAWLTTAALIRETKKLRFLVAFRPGSVSPTLAAQQASTFQRISDGRVLLNIVTGGNAAEQRSFGDWLDHDARYDRTGEFITVVRGAWSGTPFDFEGEHYKVAGATVLERPDPVPPIFFGGSSDAGKATAAQHADVWLTWGEPPEAAAAQLEDVRARAEAAGRDVRFGIRLHVISRDRAEDAWRETERLLDAMPEDVVAKAQKHLTYNESVGQQRMTALHNGRRSDLVVAPNLWAGFGLVRGGAGTALVGSHDEVAERIAEYHAVGFDHFILSGQPHLEEAWWFGEGVIPRLRSAGLLAAPTTTGDPGDPSCSPLQRSLS
;
A
#
# COMPACT_ATOMS: atom_id res chain seq x y z
N MET A 1 -8.82 -3.72 -18.05
CA MET A 1 -7.89 -2.62 -17.69
C MET A 1 -6.54 -3.22 -17.36
N SER A 2 -5.43 -2.49 -17.50
CA SER A 2 -4.11 -2.98 -17.11
C SER A 2 -3.95 -2.94 -15.60
N LEU A 3 -3.21 -3.92 -15.03
CA LEU A 3 -2.85 -3.95 -13.62
C LEU A 3 -1.93 -2.78 -13.26
N SER A 4 -1.97 -2.36 -12.01
CA SER A 4 -0.99 -1.48 -11.37
C SER A 4 -0.33 -2.22 -10.21
N LEU A 5 0.97 -2.33 -10.24
CA LEU A 5 1.76 -3.01 -9.22
C LEU A 5 2.47 -1.99 -8.34
N HIS A 6 2.31 -2.13 -7.03
CA HIS A 6 2.94 -1.27 -6.04
C HIS A 6 3.79 -2.10 -5.09
N TRP A 7 4.97 -1.62 -4.76
CA TRP A 7 5.80 -2.26 -3.75
C TRP A 7 5.68 -1.57 -2.40
N PHE A 8 6.03 -2.24 -1.32
CA PHE A 8 6.00 -1.66 0.02
C PHE A 8 7.38 -1.14 0.41
N LEU A 9 7.46 0.09 0.93
CA LEU A 9 8.69 0.69 1.41
C LEU A 9 8.87 0.40 2.92
N PRO A 10 9.94 -0.30 3.35
CA PRO A 10 10.09 -0.76 4.74
C PRO A 10 10.62 0.33 5.67
N THR A 11 9.82 1.37 5.93
CA THR A 11 10.21 2.51 6.77
C THR A 11 10.28 2.21 8.28
N ALA A 12 10.00 0.98 8.68
CA ALA A 12 10.29 0.46 10.02
C ALA A 12 11.60 -0.35 10.09
N GLY A 13 12.32 -0.44 8.96
CA GLY A 13 13.45 -1.33 8.78
C GLY A 13 13.07 -2.67 8.14
N ASP A 14 14.07 -3.47 7.79
CA ASP A 14 13.91 -4.72 7.06
C ASP A 14 14.73 -5.86 7.70
N SER A 15 14.34 -7.09 7.43
CA SER A 15 14.98 -8.30 7.94
C SER A 15 14.70 -9.48 7.00
N ARG A 16 15.46 -10.56 7.13
CA ARG A 16 15.14 -11.84 6.48
C ARG A 16 14.05 -12.62 7.19
N ASP A 17 13.75 -12.26 8.44
CA ASP A 17 12.75 -12.94 9.24
C ASP A 17 11.52 -12.03 9.41
N ILE A 18 10.34 -12.64 9.52
CA ILE A 18 9.14 -11.89 9.86
C ILE A 18 9.23 -11.52 11.34
N VAL A 19 9.28 -10.21 11.62
CA VAL A 19 9.37 -9.67 12.97
C VAL A 19 8.03 -9.09 13.38
N GLY A 20 7.66 -9.28 14.64
CA GLY A 20 6.43 -8.75 15.23
C GLY A 20 6.55 -7.26 15.55
N PHE A 21 5.49 -6.73 16.18
CA PHE A 21 5.47 -5.34 16.66
C PHE A 21 6.47 -5.12 17.83
N GLY A 22 7.23 -4.07 17.74
CA GLY A 22 8.16 -3.62 18.77
C GLY A 22 9.46 -3.11 18.18
N PRO A 23 10.31 -2.46 18.98
CA PRO A 23 11.66 -2.13 18.56
C PRO A 23 12.42 -3.44 18.35
N VAL A 24 12.36 -3.93 17.14
CA VAL A 24 13.22 -5.01 16.70
C VAL A 24 14.50 -4.34 16.25
N GLU A 25 15.63 -4.90 16.64
CA GLU A 25 16.89 -4.63 15.98
C GLU A 25 16.73 -5.07 14.52
N ALA A 26 16.17 -4.18 13.72
CA ALA A 26 16.08 -4.41 12.30
C ALA A 26 17.51 -4.61 11.81
N ARG A 27 17.80 -5.76 11.25
CA ARG A 27 19.14 -6.07 10.70
C ARG A 27 19.52 -5.11 9.59
N ARG A 28 18.51 -4.44 8.99
CA ARG A 28 18.64 -3.36 8.03
C ARG A 28 17.78 -2.19 8.51
N PRO A 29 18.37 -1.18 9.15
CA PRO A 29 17.62 -0.01 9.59
C PRO A 29 17.06 0.76 8.40
N ALA A 30 15.98 1.50 8.62
CA ALA A 30 15.31 2.33 7.62
C ALA A 30 16.12 3.61 7.29
N THR A 31 17.39 3.45 6.96
CA THR A 31 18.21 4.57 6.50
C THR A 31 17.74 5.04 5.13
N LEU A 32 17.92 6.32 4.81
CA LEU A 32 17.55 6.85 3.51
C LEU A 32 18.25 6.08 2.36
N ASP A 33 19.52 5.71 2.55
CA ASP A 33 20.29 4.93 1.55
C ASP A 33 19.67 3.55 1.30
N TYR A 34 19.20 2.86 2.36
CA TYR A 34 18.55 1.57 2.20
C TYR A 34 17.17 1.70 1.53
N LEU A 35 16.39 2.70 1.94
CA LEU A 35 15.08 2.97 1.35
C LEU A 35 15.21 3.39 -0.13
N ALA A 36 16.26 4.13 -0.48
CA ALA A 36 16.58 4.46 -1.86
C ALA A 36 16.89 3.20 -2.70
N GLN A 37 17.67 2.24 -2.17
CA GLN A 37 17.92 0.96 -2.85
C GLN A 37 16.63 0.19 -3.13
N VAL A 38 15.71 0.11 -2.15
CA VAL A 38 14.41 -0.56 -2.34
C VAL A 38 13.55 0.17 -3.38
N ALA A 39 13.49 1.51 -3.32
CA ALA A 39 12.73 2.31 -4.29
C ALA A 39 13.30 2.19 -5.72
N GLN A 40 14.62 2.23 -5.87
CA GLN A 40 15.31 2.06 -7.14
C GLN A 40 15.12 0.66 -7.71
N ALA A 41 15.19 -0.38 -6.87
CA ALA A 41 14.89 -1.75 -7.29
C ALA A 41 13.45 -1.87 -7.79
N ALA A 42 12.47 -1.36 -7.03
CA ALA A 42 11.08 -1.35 -7.44
C ALA A 42 10.85 -0.63 -8.77
N GLU A 43 11.48 0.55 -8.95
CA GLU A 43 11.43 1.27 -10.22
C GLU A 43 12.05 0.47 -11.38
N HIS A 44 13.21 -0.12 -11.14
CA HIS A 44 13.96 -0.86 -12.15
C HIS A 44 13.18 -2.06 -12.67
N VAL A 45 12.60 -2.86 -11.78
CA VAL A 45 11.87 -4.07 -12.17
C VAL A 45 10.47 -3.77 -12.72
N GLY A 46 9.97 -2.55 -12.55
CA GLY A 46 8.75 -2.07 -13.20
C GLY A 46 7.52 -2.00 -12.31
N PHE A 47 7.67 -1.78 -11.02
CA PHE A 47 6.56 -1.36 -10.17
C PHE A 47 6.14 0.09 -10.49
N ASP A 48 4.84 0.36 -10.38
CA ASP A 48 4.27 1.69 -10.64
C ASP A 48 4.49 2.67 -9.49
N ALA A 49 4.47 2.18 -8.26
CA ALA A 49 4.63 2.99 -7.07
C ALA A 49 5.21 2.21 -5.89
N VAL A 50 5.64 2.93 -4.86
CA VAL A 50 5.90 2.38 -3.53
C VAL A 50 4.88 2.90 -2.52
N LEU A 51 4.27 2.00 -1.74
CA LEU A 51 3.47 2.37 -0.58
C LEU A 51 4.39 2.62 0.61
N THR A 52 4.26 3.80 1.19
CA THR A 52 4.95 4.19 2.42
C THR A 52 3.94 4.23 3.56
N PRO A 53 4.10 3.39 4.61
CA PRO A 53 3.14 3.30 5.71
C PRO A 53 3.15 4.52 6.62
N THR A 54 2.16 4.62 7.50
CA THR A 54 2.07 5.62 8.56
C THR A 54 1.76 4.98 9.90
N GLY A 55 2.42 5.44 10.94
CA GLY A 55 2.23 4.98 12.32
C GLY A 55 3.38 5.41 13.22
N THR A 56 3.23 5.21 14.54
CA THR A 56 4.29 5.48 15.52
C THR A 56 5.49 4.53 15.42
N TRP A 57 5.34 3.48 14.64
CA TRP A 57 6.30 2.37 14.49
C TRP A 57 7.18 2.47 13.23
N CYS A 58 7.03 3.52 12.43
CA CYS A 58 7.77 3.73 11.19
C CYS A 58 8.11 5.21 11.00
N GLU A 59 9.02 5.51 10.07
CA GLU A 59 9.37 6.88 9.71
C GLU A 59 8.19 7.61 9.06
N ASP A 60 8.17 8.95 9.17
CA ASP A 60 7.13 9.80 8.56
C ASP A 60 7.09 9.62 7.04
N ALA A 61 5.91 9.34 6.51
CA ALA A 61 5.74 8.99 5.11
C ALA A 61 5.99 10.18 4.16
N TRP A 62 5.59 11.39 4.54
CA TRP A 62 5.80 12.59 3.70
C TRP A 62 7.27 12.97 3.60
N LEU A 63 7.96 13.02 4.74
CA LEU A 63 9.38 13.38 4.79
C LEU A 63 10.24 12.34 4.09
N THR A 64 9.99 11.05 4.36
CA THR A 64 10.74 9.95 3.74
C THR A 64 10.57 9.95 2.23
N THR A 65 9.34 10.03 1.73
CA THR A 65 9.09 9.99 0.28
C THR A 65 9.56 11.24 -0.43
N ALA A 66 9.46 12.42 0.20
CA ALA A 66 10.01 13.66 -0.36
C ALA A 66 11.53 13.58 -0.53
N ALA A 67 12.25 12.96 0.41
CA ALA A 67 13.68 12.73 0.30
C ALA A 67 14.06 11.78 -0.86
N LEU A 68 13.16 10.82 -1.20
CA LEU A 68 13.37 9.83 -2.26
C LEU A 68 13.01 10.33 -3.67
N ILE A 69 12.42 11.51 -3.82
CA ILE A 69 12.02 12.04 -5.13
C ILE A 69 13.21 12.09 -6.11
N ARG A 70 14.39 12.46 -5.62
CA ARG A 70 15.60 12.57 -6.46
C ARG A 70 16.30 11.24 -6.70
N GLU A 71 16.02 10.23 -5.89
CA GLU A 71 16.61 8.89 -5.99
C GLU A 71 15.96 8.04 -7.08
N THR A 72 14.78 8.45 -7.56
CA THR A 72 14.00 7.77 -8.59
C THR A 72 13.55 8.75 -9.68
N LYS A 73 13.16 8.24 -10.85
CA LYS A 73 12.79 9.08 -12.01
C LYS A 73 11.30 9.07 -12.32
N LYS A 74 10.66 7.90 -12.26
CA LYS A 74 9.25 7.68 -12.66
C LYS A 74 8.43 6.97 -11.60
N LEU A 75 9.07 6.36 -10.60
CA LEU A 75 8.38 5.67 -9.52
C LEU A 75 7.47 6.65 -8.78
N ARG A 76 6.20 6.28 -8.63
CA ARG A 76 5.23 7.06 -7.87
C ARG A 76 5.31 6.69 -6.39
N PHE A 77 4.79 7.56 -5.53
CA PHE A 77 4.80 7.42 -4.08
C PHE A 77 3.37 7.39 -3.55
N LEU A 78 2.92 6.24 -3.06
CA LEU A 78 1.64 6.09 -2.39
C LEU A 78 1.84 6.41 -0.90
N VAL A 79 1.64 7.68 -0.55
CA VAL A 79 1.95 8.24 0.76
C VAL A 79 0.79 8.01 1.71
N ALA A 80 1.03 7.23 2.78
CA ALA A 80 0.02 7.00 3.81
C ALA A 80 0.07 8.11 4.88
N PHE A 81 -1.11 8.61 5.27
CA PHE A 81 -1.26 9.56 6.36
C PHE A 81 -2.67 9.53 6.96
N ARG A 82 -2.85 10.20 8.10
CA ARG A 82 -4.10 10.18 8.87
C ARG A 82 -4.77 11.55 8.93
N PRO A 83 -6.06 11.67 8.62
CA PRO A 83 -6.81 12.92 8.72
C PRO A 83 -6.76 13.60 10.10
N GLY A 84 -6.65 12.81 11.19
CA GLY A 84 -6.56 13.34 12.55
C GLY A 84 -5.21 13.98 12.91
N SER A 85 -4.16 13.75 12.12
CA SER A 85 -2.80 14.23 12.40
C SER A 85 -2.43 15.51 11.65
N VAL A 86 -3.23 15.92 10.67
CA VAL A 86 -2.96 17.05 9.78
C VAL A 86 -4.27 17.74 9.38
N SER A 87 -4.27 19.07 9.24
CA SER A 87 -5.46 19.77 8.72
C SER A 87 -5.65 19.49 7.22
N PRO A 88 -6.89 19.46 6.72
CA PRO A 88 -7.15 19.13 5.32
C PRO A 88 -6.52 20.13 4.33
N THR A 89 -6.52 21.42 4.63
CA THR A 89 -5.88 22.45 3.79
C THR A 89 -4.37 22.26 3.73
N LEU A 90 -3.72 21.91 4.87
CA LEU A 90 -2.29 21.62 4.89
C LEU A 90 -1.98 20.35 4.08
N ALA A 91 -2.78 19.29 4.21
CA ALA A 91 -2.62 18.08 3.41
C ALA A 91 -2.79 18.36 1.91
N ALA A 92 -3.75 19.19 1.53
CA ALA A 92 -3.92 19.64 0.15
C ALA A 92 -2.68 20.40 -0.37
N GLN A 93 -2.09 21.26 0.46
CA GLN A 93 -0.86 22.00 0.15
C GLN A 93 0.34 21.05 0.02
N GLN A 94 0.51 20.11 0.96
CA GLN A 94 1.60 19.11 0.92
C GLN A 94 1.52 18.30 -0.36
N ALA A 95 0.34 17.77 -0.70
CA ALA A 95 0.13 16.97 -1.91
C ALA A 95 0.37 17.80 -3.19
N SER A 96 -0.11 19.04 -3.26
CA SER A 96 0.14 19.94 -4.40
C SER A 96 1.65 20.24 -4.55
N THR A 97 2.33 20.55 -3.45
CA THR A 97 3.78 20.77 -3.46
C THR A 97 4.53 19.53 -3.91
N PHE A 98 4.20 18.36 -3.34
CA PHE A 98 4.83 17.09 -3.70
C PHE A 98 4.62 16.77 -5.19
N GLN A 99 3.39 16.94 -5.69
CA GLN A 99 3.06 16.70 -7.09
C GLN A 99 3.93 17.54 -8.02
N ARG A 100 4.09 18.83 -7.72
CA ARG A 100 4.89 19.74 -8.51
C ARG A 100 6.40 19.41 -8.47
N ILE A 101 6.97 19.16 -7.27
CA ILE A 101 8.42 18.88 -7.16
C ILE A 101 8.80 17.48 -7.60
N SER A 102 7.85 16.54 -7.67
CA SER A 102 8.06 15.17 -8.12
C SER A 102 7.64 14.91 -9.57
N ASP A 103 7.14 15.92 -10.27
CA ASP A 103 6.64 15.78 -11.63
C ASP A 103 5.48 14.76 -11.73
N GLY A 104 4.45 14.97 -10.91
CA GLY A 104 3.20 14.20 -10.99
C GLY A 104 3.21 12.83 -10.30
N ARG A 105 4.11 12.57 -9.33
CA ARG A 105 4.35 11.23 -8.80
C ARG A 105 3.72 10.91 -7.44
N VAL A 106 2.87 11.77 -6.87
CA VAL A 106 2.20 11.44 -5.59
C VAL A 106 0.86 10.74 -5.80
N LEU A 107 0.59 9.75 -4.97
CA LEU A 107 -0.68 9.08 -4.74
C LEU A 107 -0.98 9.17 -3.24
N LEU A 108 -2.23 9.38 -2.86
CA LEU A 108 -2.60 9.53 -1.45
C LEU A 108 -3.21 8.25 -0.90
N ASN A 109 -2.67 7.73 0.19
CA ASN A 109 -3.29 6.62 0.93
C ASN A 109 -3.83 7.16 2.25
N ILE A 110 -5.12 7.43 2.32
CA ILE A 110 -5.76 7.95 3.51
C ILE A 110 -6.12 6.80 4.44
N VAL A 111 -5.56 6.82 5.66
CA VAL A 111 -5.69 5.77 6.66
C VAL A 111 -6.45 6.32 7.86
N THR A 112 -7.66 5.83 8.11
CA THR A 112 -8.45 6.27 9.28
C THR A 112 -7.84 5.77 10.59
N GLY A 113 -7.21 4.60 10.57
CA GLY A 113 -6.55 3.98 11.73
C GLY A 113 -7.48 3.09 12.55
N GLY A 114 -7.03 1.87 12.88
CA GLY A 114 -7.79 0.86 13.61
C GLY A 114 -7.31 0.58 15.04
N ASN A 115 -6.26 1.25 15.51
CA ASN A 115 -5.73 1.08 16.87
C ASN A 115 -6.00 2.33 17.70
N ALA A 116 -6.99 2.25 18.61
CA ALA A 116 -7.40 3.38 19.43
C ALA A 116 -6.27 3.92 20.34
N ALA A 117 -5.38 3.05 20.84
CA ALA A 117 -4.25 3.49 21.68
C ALA A 117 -3.24 4.32 20.87
N GLU A 118 -2.96 3.89 19.64
CA GLU A 118 -2.10 4.63 18.73
C GLU A 118 -2.73 5.97 18.31
N GLN A 119 -4.05 6.00 18.02
CA GLN A 119 -4.74 7.25 17.71
C GLN A 119 -4.65 8.25 18.86
N ARG A 120 -4.86 7.81 20.09
CA ARG A 120 -4.72 8.65 21.28
C ARG A 120 -3.30 9.19 21.47
N SER A 121 -2.27 8.45 21.07
CA SER A 121 -0.88 8.93 21.13
C SER A 121 -0.61 10.08 20.15
N PHE A 122 -1.39 10.19 19.08
CA PHE A 122 -1.41 11.35 18.17
C PHE A 122 -2.42 12.45 18.58
N GLY A 123 -3.09 12.31 19.73
CA GLY A 123 -4.08 13.26 20.20
C GLY A 123 -5.48 13.09 19.60
N ASP A 124 -5.73 11.99 18.89
CA ASP A 124 -7.03 11.68 18.29
C ASP A 124 -7.87 10.80 19.23
N TRP A 125 -8.96 11.38 19.73
CA TRP A 125 -9.87 10.78 20.72
C TRP A 125 -11.22 10.40 20.15
N LEU A 126 -11.44 10.58 18.84
CA LEU A 126 -12.70 10.20 18.21
C LEU A 126 -12.87 8.68 18.26
N ASP A 127 -14.12 8.24 18.35
CA ASP A 127 -14.47 6.84 18.21
C ASP A 127 -14.27 6.34 16.75
N HIS A 128 -14.50 5.05 16.55
CA HIS A 128 -14.23 4.40 15.27
C HIS A 128 -15.02 5.05 14.12
N ASP A 129 -16.34 5.23 14.27
CA ASP A 129 -17.19 5.69 13.17
C ASP A 129 -17.04 7.21 12.93
N ALA A 130 -16.93 8.01 14.00
CA ALA A 130 -16.64 9.43 13.89
C ALA A 130 -15.31 9.73 13.16
N ARG A 131 -14.31 8.84 13.26
CA ARG A 131 -13.08 8.97 12.47
C ARG A 131 -13.33 8.80 10.96
N TYR A 132 -14.29 7.94 10.56
CA TYR A 132 -14.67 7.80 9.14
C TYR A 132 -15.46 9.01 8.65
N ASP A 133 -16.39 9.54 9.46
CA ASP A 133 -17.14 10.75 9.12
C ASP A 133 -16.20 11.94 8.94
N ARG A 134 -15.27 12.14 9.89
CA ARG A 134 -14.21 13.13 9.75
C ARG A 134 -13.37 12.93 8.49
N THR A 135 -13.09 11.70 8.10
CA THR A 135 -12.32 11.42 6.88
C THR A 135 -13.08 11.84 5.63
N GLY A 136 -14.39 11.66 5.58
CA GLY A 136 -15.24 12.16 4.49
C GLY A 136 -15.18 13.67 4.34
N GLU A 137 -15.34 14.41 5.44
CA GLU A 137 -15.19 15.87 5.45
C GLU A 137 -13.77 16.31 5.05
N PHE A 138 -12.76 15.61 5.57
CA PHE A 138 -11.36 15.86 5.21
C PHE A 138 -11.12 15.80 3.71
N ILE A 139 -11.56 14.72 3.06
CA ILE A 139 -11.39 14.54 1.60
C ILE A 139 -12.17 15.62 0.83
N THR A 140 -13.36 15.98 1.31
CA THR A 140 -14.17 17.06 0.72
C THR A 140 -13.41 18.38 0.71
N VAL A 141 -12.81 18.75 1.85
CA VAL A 141 -12.02 19.99 1.97
C VAL A 141 -10.75 19.92 1.13
N VAL A 142 -10.05 18.78 1.10
CA VAL A 142 -8.84 18.60 0.26
C VAL A 142 -9.18 18.82 -1.22
N ARG A 143 -10.25 18.19 -1.72
CA ARG A 143 -10.69 18.37 -3.11
C ARG A 143 -11.19 19.79 -3.39
N GLY A 144 -11.88 20.39 -2.43
CA GLY A 144 -12.32 21.78 -2.51
C GLY A 144 -11.14 22.75 -2.63
N ALA A 145 -10.09 22.57 -1.84
CA ALA A 145 -8.87 23.37 -1.91
C ALA A 145 -8.13 23.23 -3.26
N TRP A 146 -8.33 22.14 -3.99
CA TRP A 146 -7.80 21.92 -5.34
C TRP A 146 -8.72 22.40 -6.47
N SER A 147 -9.88 22.99 -6.17
CA SER A 147 -10.85 23.44 -7.19
C SER A 147 -10.33 24.58 -8.06
N GLY A 148 -9.30 25.31 -7.60
CA GLY A 148 -8.76 26.50 -8.25
C GLY A 148 -9.41 27.82 -7.79
N THR A 149 -10.41 27.74 -6.90
CA THR A 149 -11.04 28.88 -6.25
C THR A 149 -11.07 28.69 -4.75
N PRO A 150 -11.06 29.77 -3.92
CA PRO A 150 -11.21 29.65 -2.48
C PRO A 150 -12.47 28.85 -2.12
N PHE A 151 -12.32 27.87 -1.23
CA PHE A 151 -13.36 26.92 -0.86
C PHE A 151 -13.75 27.09 0.60
N ASP A 152 -15.03 27.29 0.85
CA ASP A 152 -15.61 27.36 2.19
C ASP A 152 -16.30 26.04 2.51
N PHE A 153 -16.12 25.57 3.74
CA PHE A 153 -16.78 24.36 4.23
C PHE A 153 -17.08 24.47 5.72
N GLU A 154 -18.27 24.05 6.12
CA GLU A 154 -18.68 23.93 7.52
C GLU A 154 -19.36 22.59 7.72
N GLY A 155 -18.68 21.67 8.42
CA GLY A 155 -19.13 20.35 8.81
C GLY A 155 -19.08 20.15 10.31
N GLU A 156 -19.18 18.91 10.75
CA GLU A 156 -19.10 18.55 12.18
C GLU A 156 -17.64 18.57 12.68
N HIS A 157 -16.70 18.15 11.84
CA HIS A 157 -15.29 17.97 12.20
C HIS A 157 -14.39 19.08 11.69
N TYR A 158 -14.74 19.68 10.57
CA TYR A 158 -13.94 20.76 9.96
C TYR A 158 -14.78 21.98 9.62
N LYS A 159 -14.19 23.12 9.88
CA LYS A 159 -14.69 24.42 9.43
C LYS A 159 -13.53 25.19 8.82
N VAL A 160 -13.62 25.51 7.53
CA VAL A 160 -12.61 26.26 6.80
C VAL A 160 -13.28 27.38 6.00
N ALA A 161 -12.56 28.50 5.86
CA ALA A 161 -12.96 29.62 5.03
C ALA A 161 -11.81 29.95 4.06
N GLY A 162 -12.09 30.00 2.77
CA GLY A 162 -11.12 30.31 1.73
C GLY A 162 -10.01 29.28 1.56
N ALA A 163 -10.26 27.98 1.84
CA ALA A 163 -9.26 26.94 1.67
C ALA A 163 -8.80 26.88 0.20
N THR A 164 -7.49 26.95 -0.04
CA THR A 164 -6.88 26.94 -1.38
C THR A 164 -5.42 26.49 -1.32
N VAL A 165 -4.82 26.25 -2.46
CA VAL A 165 -3.38 25.93 -2.63
C VAL A 165 -2.78 26.92 -3.64
N LEU A 166 -1.44 27.07 -3.62
CA LEU A 166 -0.72 27.96 -4.53
C LEU A 166 -0.99 27.61 -6.00
N GLU A 167 -0.90 26.32 -6.31
CA GLU A 167 -1.17 25.77 -7.64
C GLU A 167 -1.97 24.49 -7.49
N ARG A 168 -3.01 24.33 -8.32
CA ARG A 168 -3.73 23.05 -8.40
C ARG A 168 -2.78 21.93 -8.81
N PRO A 169 -2.81 20.76 -8.11
CA PRO A 169 -1.97 19.64 -8.53
C PRO A 169 -2.40 19.13 -9.91
N ASP A 170 -1.41 18.87 -10.77
CA ASP A 170 -1.60 18.30 -12.11
C ASP A 170 -0.57 17.17 -12.33
N PRO A 171 -1.05 15.91 -12.54
CA PRO A 171 -2.43 15.45 -12.37
C PRO A 171 -2.91 15.55 -10.93
N VAL A 172 -4.22 15.62 -10.72
CA VAL A 172 -4.80 15.55 -9.37
C VAL A 172 -4.48 14.18 -8.77
N PRO A 173 -3.86 14.12 -7.57
CA PRO A 173 -3.51 12.85 -6.95
C PRO A 173 -4.74 11.98 -6.68
N PRO A 174 -4.77 10.72 -7.12
CA PRO A 174 -5.84 9.81 -6.75
C PRO A 174 -5.77 9.44 -5.27
N ILE A 175 -6.94 9.26 -4.67
CA ILE A 175 -7.11 8.91 -3.26
C ILE A 175 -7.38 7.41 -3.14
N PHE A 176 -6.43 6.72 -2.54
CA PHE A 176 -6.55 5.34 -2.09
C PHE A 176 -7.06 5.33 -0.65
N PHE A 177 -7.97 4.44 -0.35
CA PHE A 177 -8.60 4.38 0.96
C PHE A 177 -8.96 2.95 1.35
N GLY A 178 -8.58 2.54 2.57
CA GLY A 178 -8.89 1.22 3.11
C GLY A 178 -9.91 1.27 4.24
N GLY A 179 -10.72 0.24 4.35
CA GLY A 179 -11.67 0.04 5.44
C GLY A 179 -12.67 -1.04 5.11
N SER A 180 -12.78 -2.05 5.99
CA SER A 180 -13.67 -3.21 5.82
C SER A 180 -14.93 -3.13 6.71
N SER A 181 -15.04 -2.13 7.60
CA SER A 181 -16.26 -1.84 8.36
C SER A 181 -17.33 -1.19 7.48
N ASP A 182 -18.58 -1.18 7.92
CA ASP A 182 -19.67 -0.52 7.19
C ASP A 182 -19.38 0.98 6.99
N ALA A 183 -18.93 1.68 8.03
CA ALA A 183 -18.52 3.08 7.95
C ALA A 183 -17.36 3.26 6.97
N GLY A 184 -16.35 2.38 7.00
CA GLY A 184 -15.21 2.41 6.09
C GLY A 184 -15.60 2.21 4.63
N LYS A 185 -16.47 1.25 4.34
CA LYS A 185 -16.98 0.99 2.98
C LYS A 185 -17.86 2.13 2.48
N ALA A 186 -18.70 2.72 3.33
CA ALA A 186 -19.53 3.86 2.99
C ALA A 186 -18.68 5.08 2.63
N THR A 187 -17.68 5.41 3.45
CA THR A 187 -16.73 6.51 3.19
C THR A 187 -15.93 6.26 1.91
N ALA A 188 -15.46 5.04 1.69
CA ALA A 188 -14.75 4.67 0.46
C ALA A 188 -15.61 4.88 -0.78
N ALA A 189 -16.84 4.37 -0.77
CA ALA A 189 -17.78 4.49 -1.89
C ALA A 189 -18.06 5.95 -2.27
N GLN A 190 -18.12 6.85 -1.29
CA GLN A 190 -18.40 8.27 -1.51
C GLN A 190 -17.16 9.09 -1.88
N HIS A 191 -15.97 8.70 -1.43
CA HIS A 191 -14.81 9.60 -1.47
C HIS A 191 -13.55 9.00 -2.10
N ALA A 192 -13.36 7.66 -2.13
CA ALA A 192 -12.16 7.06 -2.70
C ALA A 192 -12.17 7.03 -4.23
N ASP A 193 -10.98 7.05 -4.84
CA ASP A 193 -10.77 6.71 -6.25
C ASP A 193 -10.34 5.23 -6.37
N VAL A 194 -9.67 4.71 -5.33
CA VAL A 194 -9.31 3.29 -5.21
C VAL A 194 -9.62 2.81 -3.80
N TRP A 195 -10.47 1.80 -3.67
CA TRP A 195 -10.68 1.11 -2.39
C TRP A 195 -9.66 -0.01 -2.21
N LEU A 196 -9.07 -0.10 -1.01
CA LEU A 196 -8.06 -1.08 -0.66
C LEU A 196 -8.59 -2.08 0.38
N THR A 197 -8.34 -3.36 0.15
CA THR A 197 -8.52 -4.43 1.15
C THR A 197 -7.24 -5.23 1.36
N TRP A 198 -7.24 -6.08 2.37
CA TRP A 198 -6.17 -7.05 2.60
C TRP A 198 -6.47 -8.38 1.93
N GLY A 199 -5.42 -9.16 1.65
CA GLY A 199 -5.50 -10.40 0.89
C GLY A 199 -6.21 -11.52 1.65
N GLU A 200 -7.51 -11.63 1.44
CA GLU A 200 -8.31 -12.80 1.79
C GLU A 200 -8.38 -13.76 0.59
N PRO A 201 -8.84 -15.02 0.78
CA PRO A 201 -9.16 -15.89 -0.35
C PRO A 201 -9.99 -15.19 -1.41
N PRO A 202 -9.77 -15.46 -2.73
CA PRO A 202 -10.39 -14.70 -3.83
C PRO A 202 -11.91 -14.52 -3.71
N GLU A 203 -12.63 -15.55 -3.30
CA GLU A 203 -14.09 -15.51 -3.12
C GLU A 203 -14.49 -14.51 -2.00
N ALA A 204 -13.81 -14.55 -0.86
CA ALA A 204 -14.07 -13.64 0.26
C ALA A 204 -13.71 -12.19 -0.06
N ALA A 205 -12.61 -11.99 -0.80
CA ALA A 205 -12.20 -10.68 -1.29
C ALA A 205 -13.18 -10.11 -2.32
N ALA A 206 -13.69 -10.95 -3.25
CA ALA A 206 -14.70 -10.59 -4.24
C ALA A 206 -16.00 -10.13 -3.58
N ALA A 207 -16.46 -10.82 -2.54
CA ALA A 207 -17.69 -10.44 -1.81
C ALA A 207 -17.59 -9.04 -1.18
N GLN A 208 -16.43 -8.66 -0.66
CA GLN A 208 -16.22 -7.31 -0.13
C GLN A 208 -16.16 -6.25 -1.25
N LEU A 209 -15.51 -6.59 -2.36
CA LEU A 209 -15.40 -5.73 -3.53
C LEU A 209 -16.79 -5.40 -4.09
N GLU A 210 -17.67 -6.41 -4.25
CA GLU A 210 -19.03 -6.22 -4.75
C GLU A 210 -19.88 -5.33 -3.83
N ASP A 211 -19.74 -5.45 -2.51
CA ASP A 211 -20.43 -4.58 -1.56
C ASP A 211 -20.01 -3.10 -1.75
N VAL A 212 -18.69 -2.83 -1.89
CA VAL A 212 -18.22 -1.45 -2.12
C VAL A 212 -18.61 -0.95 -3.50
N ARG A 213 -18.59 -1.80 -4.52
CA ARG A 213 -19.03 -1.46 -5.89
C ARG A 213 -20.49 -1.03 -5.90
N ALA A 214 -21.37 -1.83 -5.30
CA ALA A 214 -22.80 -1.51 -5.22
C ALA A 214 -23.06 -0.17 -4.49
N ARG A 215 -22.33 0.10 -3.41
CA ARG A 215 -22.43 1.38 -2.68
C ARG A 215 -21.91 2.55 -3.53
N ALA A 216 -20.84 2.38 -4.27
CA ALA A 216 -20.29 3.41 -5.16
C ALA A 216 -21.25 3.72 -6.33
N GLU A 217 -21.79 2.69 -6.95
CA GLU A 217 -22.81 2.83 -8.01
C GLU A 217 -24.05 3.58 -7.50
N ALA A 218 -24.54 3.25 -6.29
CA ALA A 218 -25.64 3.97 -5.66
C ALA A 218 -25.30 5.45 -5.37
N ALA A 219 -24.03 5.77 -5.14
CA ALA A 219 -23.52 7.14 -4.99
C ALA A 219 -23.19 7.82 -6.33
N GLY A 220 -23.45 7.18 -7.48
CA GLY A 220 -23.13 7.68 -8.82
C GLY A 220 -21.62 7.79 -9.09
N ARG A 221 -20.79 6.92 -8.47
CA ARG A 221 -19.35 6.95 -8.58
C ARG A 221 -18.78 5.64 -9.13
N ASP A 222 -17.66 5.77 -9.83
CA ASP A 222 -16.80 4.65 -10.21
C ASP A 222 -15.60 4.61 -9.26
N VAL A 223 -15.38 3.45 -8.63
CA VAL A 223 -14.28 3.21 -7.69
C VAL A 223 -13.49 2.00 -8.18
N ARG A 224 -12.18 2.15 -8.28
CA ARG A 224 -11.27 1.04 -8.58
C ARG A 224 -10.92 0.27 -7.31
N PHE A 225 -10.36 -0.93 -7.49
CA PHE A 225 -10.14 -1.86 -6.37
C PHE A 225 -8.69 -2.31 -6.28
N GLY A 226 -8.17 -2.32 -5.05
CA GLY A 226 -6.81 -2.78 -4.78
C GLY A 226 -6.76 -3.76 -3.61
N ILE A 227 -5.76 -4.64 -3.68
CA ILE A 227 -5.52 -5.68 -2.67
C ILE A 227 -4.09 -5.64 -2.17
N ARG A 228 -3.90 -5.82 -0.87
CA ARG A 228 -2.60 -5.83 -0.21
C ARG A 228 -2.22 -7.26 0.18
N LEU A 229 -1.10 -7.75 -0.35
CA LEU A 229 -0.57 -9.09 -0.14
C LEU A 229 0.94 -9.06 0.09
N HIS A 230 1.48 -10.05 0.78
CA HIS A 230 2.89 -10.40 0.67
C HIS A 230 3.10 -11.37 -0.50
N VAL A 231 4.34 -11.54 -0.92
CA VAL A 231 4.73 -12.50 -1.95
C VAL A 231 6.00 -13.24 -1.55
N ILE A 232 6.06 -14.52 -1.87
CA ILE A 232 7.25 -15.35 -1.82
C ILE A 232 7.26 -16.16 -3.12
N SER A 233 8.02 -15.70 -4.11
CA SER A 233 8.02 -16.26 -5.46
C SER A 233 9.42 -16.73 -5.83
N ARG A 234 9.55 -17.97 -6.33
CA ARG A 234 10.82 -18.58 -6.74
C ARG A 234 10.67 -19.26 -8.10
N ASP A 235 11.76 -19.71 -8.69
CA ASP A 235 11.73 -20.49 -9.93
C ASP A 235 10.93 -21.78 -9.75
N ARG A 236 11.01 -22.39 -8.57
CA ARG A 236 10.34 -23.65 -8.22
C ARG A 236 9.44 -23.44 -7.00
N ALA A 237 8.25 -24.01 -7.05
CA ALA A 237 7.28 -23.93 -5.96
C ALA A 237 7.86 -24.45 -4.62
N GLU A 238 8.61 -25.56 -4.66
CA GLU A 238 9.19 -26.17 -3.46
C GLU A 238 10.17 -25.22 -2.73
N ASP A 239 10.89 -24.38 -3.48
CA ASP A 239 11.83 -23.40 -2.88
C ASP A 239 11.08 -22.26 -2.21
N ALA A 240 9.95 -21.83 -2.77
CA ALA A 240 9.07 -20.82 -2.16
C ALA A 240 8.41 -21.35 -0.87
N TRP A 241 7.91 -22.59 -0.89
CA TRP A 241 7.31 -23.22 0.30
C TRP A 241 8.35 -23.52 1.39
N ARG A 242 9.56 -23.91 1.02
CA ARG A 242 10.67 -24.06 2.00
C ARG A 242 11.00 -22.72 2.69
N GLU A 243 10.87 -21.61 1.99
CA GLU A 243 11.04 -20.28 2.62
C GLU A 243 9.94 -19.99 3.64
N THR A 244 8.68 -20.39 3.41
CA THR A 244 7.63 -20.25 4.44
C THR A 244 7.92 -21.09 5.68
N GLU A 245 8.44 -22.31 5.52
CA GLU A 245 8.86 -23.16 6.63
C GLU A 245 9.98 -22.50 7.42
N ARG A 246 11.01 -22.00 6.75
CA ARG A 246 12.11 -21.26 7.39
C ARG A 246 11.62 -20.03 8.17
N LEU A 247 10.71 -19.25 7.57
CA LEU A 247 10.12 -18.07 8.22
C LEU A 247 9.30 -18.46 9.44
N LEU A 248 8.53 -19.54 9.36
CA LEU A 248 7.74 -20.04 10.47
C LEU A 248 8.63 -20.57 11.61
N ASP A 249 9.68 -21.31 11.29
CA ASP A 249 10.65 -21.83 12.27
C ASP A 249 11.39 -20.70 13.02
N ALA A 250 11.63 -19.57 12.34
CA ALA A 250 12.23 -18.38 12.93
C ALA A 250 11.29 -17.57 13.84
N MET A 251 10.00 -17.98 13.97
CA MET A 251 9.03 -17.33 14.86
C MET A 251 8.85 -18.13 16.16
N PRO A 252 9.41 -17.73 17.30
CA PRO A 252 9.15 -18.38 18.58
C PRO A 252 7.68 -18.33 18.99
N GLU A 253 7.19 -19.37 19.66
CA GLU A 253 5.78 -19.47 20.08
C GLU A 253 5.36 -18.34 21.03
N ASP A 254 6.23 -17.91 21.92
CA ASP A 254 6.00 -16.81 22.85
C ASP A 254 5.86 -15.47 22.10
N VAL A 255 6.61 -15.27 21.02
CA VAL A 255 6.51 -14.09 20.15
C VAL A 255 5.15 -14.08 19.43
N VAL A 256 4.72 -15.22 18.90
CA VAL A 256 3.39 -15.37 18.28
C VAL A 256 2.30 -15.09 19.32
N ALA A 257 2.35 -15.71 20.51
CA ALA A 257 1.35 -15.50 21.55
C ALA A 257 1.26 -14.03 22.00
N LYS A 258 2.39 -13.35 22.14
CA LYS A 258 2.45 -11.92 22.48
C LYS A 258 1.86 -11.04 21.38
N ALA A 259 2.19 -11.32 20.12
CA ALA A 259 1.68 -10.59 18.99
C ALA A 259 0.16 -10.76 18.84
N GLN A 260 -0.35 -12.00 18.94
CA GLN A 260 -1.78 -12.29 18.89
C GLN A 260 -2.54 -11.57 20.00
N LYS A 261 -2.02 -11.55 21.24
CA LYS A 261 -2.62 -10.77 22.31
C LYS A 261 -2.66 -9.28 22.00
N HIS A 262 -1.64 -8.73 21.36
CA HIS A 262 -1.63 -7.32 20.95
C HIS A 262 -2.69 -7.03 19.88
N LEU A 263 -2.85 -7.93 18.91
CA LEU A 263 -3.81 -7.79 17.81
C LEU A 263 -5.28 -7.82 18.28
N THR A 264 -5.60 -8.42 19.43
CA THR A 264 -6.97 -8.41 19.99
C THR A 264 -7.45 -7.01 20.42
N TYR A 265 -6.53 -6.06 20.63
CA TYR A 265 -6.88 -4.68 20.96
C TYR A 265 -7.16 -3.80 19.73
N ASN A 266 -7.11 -4.38 18.52
CA ASN A 266 -7.37 -3.65 17.29
C ASN A 266 -8.88 -3.68 16.97
N GLU A 267 -9.49 -2.51 16.82
CA GLU A 267 -10.91 -2.32 16.48
C GLU A 267 -11.20 -2.61 15.00
N SER A 268 -10.17 -2.76 14.17
CA SER A 268 -10.31 -2.94 12.72
C SER A 268 -10.99 -4.27 12.36
N VAL A 269 -12.12 -4.18 11.66
CA VAL A 269 -12.80 -5.33 11.06
C VAL A 269 -11.87 -6.10 10.11
N GLY A 270 -11.05 -5.39 9.32
CA GLY A 270 -10.04 -6.02 8.47
C GLY A 270 -9.04 -6.85 9.26
N GLN A 271 -8.57 -6.36 10.44
CA GLN A 271 -7.68 -7.15 11.30
C GLN A 271 -8.35 -8.39 11.86
N GLN A 272 -9.60 -8.28 12.28
CA GLN A 272 -10.36 -9.44 12.76
C GLN A 272 -10.51 -10.50 11.68
N ARG A 273 -10.80 -10.11 10.43
CA ARG A 273 -10.89 -10.99 9.27
C ARG A 273 -9.55 -11.68 8.97
N MET A 274 -8.43 -10.94 9.00
CA MET A 274 -7.09 -11.53 8.83
C MET A 274 -6.77 -12.53 9.94
N THR A 275 -7.05 -12.18 11.19
CA THR A 275 -6.82 -13.08 12.34
C THR A 275 -7.67 -14.35 12.25
N ALA A 276 -8.90 -14.27 11.74
CA ALA A 276 -9.79 -15.42 11.55
C ALA A 276 -9.23 -16.45 10.55
N LEU A 277 -8.37 -16.07 9.63
CA LEU A 277 -7.74 -16.99 8.66
C LEU A 277 -6.85 -18.03 9.33
N HIS A 278 -6.18 -17.69 10.44
CA HIS A 278 -5.23 -18.57 11.14
C HIS A 278 -5.61 -18.83 12.61
N ASN A 279 -6.48 -18.00 13.20
CA ASN A 279 -6.91 -18.09 14.62
C ASN A 279 -5.72 -18.21 15.60
N GLY A 280 -4.57 -17.56 15.28
CA GLY A 280 -3.36 -17.62 16.09
C GLY A 280 -2.62 -18.97 16.07
N ARG A 281 -3.04 -19.94 15.26
CA ARG A 281 -2.43 -21.27 15.16
C ARG A 281 -1.32 -21.28 14.12
N ARG A 282 -0.27 -22.06 14.38
CA ARG A 282 0.85 -22.28 13.47
C ARG A 282 0.59 -23.42 12.46
N SER A 283 -0.53 -24.13 12.59
CA SER A 283 -1.00 -25.15 11.64
C SER A 283 -2.04 -24.55 10.69
N ASP A 284 -2.24 -25.21 9.56
CA ASP A 284 -3.30 -24.90 8.58
C ASP A 284 -3.22 -23.45 8.05
N LEU A 285 -1.99 -22.99 7.81
CA LEU A 285 -1.74 -21.62 7.35
C LEU A 285 -1.98 -21.43 5.83
N VAL A 286 -2.13 -22.49 5.07
CA VAL A 286 -2.51 -22.41 3.65
C VAL A 286 -4.03 -22.31 3.58
N VAL A 287 -4.53 -21.10 3.37
CA VAL A 287 -5.97 -20.77 3.47
C VAL A 287 -6.71 -20.77 2.13
N ALA A 288 -5.96 -20.81 1.04
CA ALA A 288 -6.42 -21.03 -0.34
C ALA A 288 -5.22 -21.49 -1.18
N PRO A 289 -5.41 -21.94 -2.43
CA PRO A 289 -4.29 -22.29 -3.30
C PRO A 289 -3.26 -21.16 -3.38
N ASN A 290 -2.01 -21.47 -3.07
CA ASN A 290 -0.88 -20.54 -3.04
C ASN A 290 -1.04 -19.33 -2.10
N LEU A 291 -1.98 -19.35 -1.15
CA LEU A 291 -2.23 -18.27 -0.19
C LEU A 291 -1.90 -18.74 1.24
N TRP A 292 -0.83 -18.20 1.80
CA TRP A 292 -0.30 -18.53 3.13
C TRP A 292 -0.53 -17.40 4.12
N ALA A 293 -1.13 -17.69 5.29
CA ALA A 293 -1.52 -16.71 6.30
C ALA A 293 -0.48 -16.49 7.42
N GLY A 294 0.75 -16.98 7.26
CA GLY A 294 1.76 -16.98 8.31
C GLY A 294 2.27 -15.60 8.73
N PHE A 295 2.22 -14.59 7.86
CA PHE A 295 2.57 -13.21 8.25
C PHE A 295 1.65 -12.68 9.34
N GLY A 296 0.36 -13.04 9.31
CA GLY A 296 -0.65 -12.62 10.28
C GLY A 296 -0.41 -13.14 11.70
N LEU A 297 0.46 -14.14 11.88
CA LEU A 297 0.80 -14.65 13.21
C LEU A 297 1.49 -13.60 14.08
N VAL A 298 2.29 -12.72 13.49
CA VAL A 298 3.12 -11.76 14.24
C VAL A 298 2.98 -10.31 13.74
N ARG A 299 2.30 -10.08 12.61
CA ARG A 299 2.09 -8.74 12.03
C ARG A 299 0.62 -8.39 11.93
N GLY A 300 0.29 -7.14 12.23
CA GLY A 300 -1.01 -6.55 11.89
C GLY A 300 -1.04 -6.06 10.44
N GLY A 301 -2.24 -5.83 9.93
CA GLY A 301 -2.45 -5.47 8.54
C GLY A 301 -2.57 -6.69 7.63
N ALA A 302 -2.05 -6.61 6.41
CA ALA A 302 -2.04 -7.75 5.51
C ALA A 302 -1.23 -8.92 6.11
N GLY A 303 -1.91 -10.03 6.34
CA GLY A 303 -1.34 -11.21 7.00
C GLY A 303 -1.07 -12.38 6.07
N THR A 304 -1.38 -12.25 4.78
CA THR A 304 -1.29 -13.31 3.79
C THR A 304 -0.24 -13.05 2.73
N ALA A 305 0.34 -14.12 2.20
CA ALA A 305 1.31 -14.10 1.11
C ALA A 305 0.87 -15.02 -0.04
N LEU A 306 1.09 -14.59 -1.26
CA LEU A 306 1.11 -15.48 -2.43
C LEU A 306 2.44 -16.23 -2.44
N VAL A 307 2.38 -17.56 -2.43
CA VAL A 307 3.55 -18.43 -2.32
C VAL A 307 3.55 -19.46 -3.45
N GLY A 308 4.64 -19.57 -4.16
CA GLY A 308 4.77 -20.58 -5.22
C GLY A 308 5.86 -20.27 -6.23
N SER A 309 5.83 -21.00 -7.33
CA SER A 309 6.62 -20.67 -8.52
C SER A 309 6.18 -19.32 -9.09
N HIS A 310 7.02 -18.71 -9.92
CA HIS A 310 6.67 -17.46 -10.60
C HIS A 310 5.38 -17.59 -11.44
N ASP A 311 5.16 -18.76 -12.05
CA ASP A 311 3.94 -19.04 -12.83
C ASP A 311 2.71 -19.10 -11.93
N GLU A 312 2.76 -19.85 -10.81
CA GLU A 312 1.66 -19.97 -9.86
C GLU A 312 1.28 -18.61 -9.23
N VAL A 313 2.29 -17.79 -8.86
CA VAL A 313 2.02 -16.45 -8.31
C VAL A 313 1.38 -15.54 -9.36
N ALA A 314 1.83 -15.60 -10.62
CA ALA A 314 1.21 -14.84 -11.71
C ALA A 314 -0.25 -15.28 -11.95
N GLU A 315 -0.53 -16.60 -11.93
CA GLU A 315 -1.89 -17.14 -12.04
C GLU A 315 -2.80 -16.65 -10.91
N ARG A 316 -2.31 -16.61 -9.65
CA ARG A 316 -3.11 -16.09 -8.52
C ARG A 316 -3.40 -14.61 -8.66
N ILE A 317 -2.45 -13.82 -9.14
CA ILE A 317 -2.68 -12.39 -9.45
C ILE A 317 -3.74 -12.25 -10.54
N ALA A 318 -3.67 -13.06 -11.60
CA ALA A 318 -4.68 -13.07 -12.66
C ALA A 318 -6.07 -13.45 -12.15
N GLU A 319 -6.17 -14.38 -11.20
CA GLU A 319 -7.44 -14.74 -10.55
C GLU A 319 -8.03 -13.58 -9.76
N TYR A 320 -7.26 -12.89 -8.92
CA TYR A 320 -7.73 -11.68 -8.24
C TYR A 320 -8.13 -10.57 -9.21
N HIS A 321 -7.39 -10.44 -10.33
CA HIS A 321 -7.77 -9.48 -11.36
C HIS A 321 -9.10 -9.84 -12.03
N ALA A 322 -9.34 -11.12 -12.30
CA ALA A 322 -10.58 -11.59 -12.91
C ALA A 322 -11.82 -11.29 -12.03
N VAL A 323 -11.67 -11.23 -10.71
CA VAL A 323 -12.75 -10.81 -9.80
C VAL A 323 -12.86 -9.30 -9.61
N GLY A 324 -11.93 -8.51 -10.21
CA GLY A 324 -12.05 -7.04 -10.30
C GLY A 324 -10.99 -6.22 -9.59
N PHE A 325 -9.91 -6.83 -9.08
CA PHE A 325 -8.80 -6.06 -8.50
C PHE A 325 -7.83 -5.59 -9.58
N ASP A 326 -7.59 -4.28 -9.63
CA ASP A 326 -6.68 -3.64 -10.59
C ASP A 326 -5.36 -3.20 -9.98
N HIS A 327 -5.33 -2.95 -8.66
CA HIS A 327 -4.16 -2.51 -7.93
C HIS A 327 -3.66 -3.58 -6.97
N PHE A 328 -2.40 -3.97 -7.09
CA PHE A 328 -1.76 -4.93 -6.20
C PHE A 328 -0.66 -4.23 -5.41
N ILE A 329 -0.83 -4.13 -4.10
CA ILE A 329 0.19 -3.62 -3.20
C ILE A 329 0.90 -4.81 -2.61
N LEU A 330 2.14 -5.01 -3.02
CA LEU A 330 2.92 -6.20 -2.71
C LEU A 330 4.11 -5.88 -1.80
N SER A 331 4.56 -6.87 -1.07
CA SER A 331 5.81 -6.82 -0.31
C SER A 331 6.35 -8.22 -0.09
N GLY A 332 7.62 -8.30 0.21
CA GLY A 332 8.28 -9.55 0.58
C GLY A 332 9.24 -9.33 1.73
N GLN A 333 9.85 -10.39 2.21
CA GLN A 333 10.78 -10.35 3.34
C GLN A 333 12.05 -11.15 2.97
N PRO A 334 13.22 -10.48 2.75
CA PRO A 334 13.44 -9.03 2.82
C PRO A 334 12.91 -8.28 1.59
N HIS A 335 12.55 -7.00 1.77
CA HIS A 335 11.85 -6.24 0.73
C HIS A 335 12.70 -6.00 -0.53
N LEU A 336 14.00 -5.82 -0.40
CA LEU A 336 14.88 -5.57 -1.54
C LEU A 336 15.02 -6.80 -2.44
N GLU A 337 15.34 -7.95 -1.86
CA GLU A 337 15.54 -9.20 -2.61
C GLU A 337 14.24 -9.73 -3.20
N GLU A 338 13.14 -9.65 -2.45
CA GLU A 338 11.83 -10.10 -2.93
C GLU A 338 11.29 -9.20 -4.06
N ALA A 339 11.65 -7.91 -4.11
CA ALA A 339 11.34 -7.05 -5.24
C ALA A 339 12.00 -7.57 -6.53
N TRP A 340 13.24 -8.03 -6.45
CA TRP A 340 13.95 -8.62 -7.58
C TRP A 340 13.36 -9.98 -8.00
N TRP A 341 13.13 -10.88 -7.05
CA TRP A 341 12.50 -12.18 -7.34
C TRP A 341 11.15 -12.02 -8.06
N PHE A 342 10.30 -11.13 -7.54
CA PHE A 342 9.01 -10.85 -8.16
C PHE A 342 9.16 -10.15 -9.51
N GLY A 343 10.02 -9.16 -9.57
CA GLY A 343 10.22 -8.33 -10.75
C GLY A 343 10.76 -9.10 -11.94
N GLU A 344 11.78 -9.93 -11.74
CA GLU A 344 12.40 -10.73 -12.78
C GLU A 344 11.58 -11.98 -13.14
N GLY A 345 10.87 -12.55 -12.16
CA GLY A 345 10.09 -13.77 -12.33
C GLY A 345 8.64 -13.51 -12.73
N VAL A 346 7.87 -12.80 -11.93
CA VAL A 346 6.41 -12.69 -12.08
C VAL A 346 5.99 -11.61 -13.09
N ILE A 347 6.62 -10.43 -13.06
CA ILE A 347 6.25 -9.32 -13.94
C ILE A 347 6.30 -9.67 -15.44
N PRO A 348 7.35 -10.38 -15.96
CA PRO A 348 7.35 -10.81 -17.36
C PRO A 348 6.18 -11.73 -17.72
N ARG A 349 5.75 -12.59 -16.80
CA ARG A 349 4.62 -13.50 -16.97
C ARG A 349 3.29 -12.77 -17.08
N LEU A 350 3.08 -11.78 -16.19
CA LEU A 350 1.90 -10.91 -16.23
C LEU A 350 1.86 -10.08 -17.52
N ARG A 351 3.01 -9.63 -18.04
CA ARG A 351 3.09 -8.94 -19.33
C ARG A 351 2.76 -9.89 -20.49
N SER A 352 3.30 -11.12 -20.48
CA SER A 352 3.01 -12.12 -21.49
C SER A 352 1.54 -12.52 -21.51
N ALA A 353 0.86 -12.48 -20.36
CA ALA A 353 -0.58 -12.69 -20.23
C ALA A 353 -1.41 -11.45 -20.64
N GLY A 354 -0.80 -10.36 -21.06
CA GLY A 354 -1.49 -9.11 -21.43
C GLY A 354 -2.09 -8.33 -20.26
N LEU A 355 -1.73 -8.66 -19.03
CA LEU A 355 -2.25 -8.03 -17.82
C LEU A 355 -1.51 -6.74 -17.44
N LEU A 356 -0.25 -6.60 -17.88
CA LEU A 356 0.56 -5.39 -17.70
C LEU A 356 0.91 -4.78 -19.05
N ALA A 357 0.95 -3.45 -19.10
CA ALA A 357 1.44 -2.73 -20.27
C ALA A 357 2.89 -3.14 -20.60
N ALA A 358 3.22 -3.15 -21.89
CA ALA A 358 4.61 -3.30 -22.31
C ALA A 358 5.48 -2.21 -21.66
N PRO A 359 6.76 -2.50 -21.33
CA PRO A 359 7.67 -1.46 -20.89
C PRO A 359 7.66 -0.35 -21.93
N THR A 360 7.42 0.90 -21.51
CA THR A 360 7.69 2.03 -22.39
C THR A 360 9.20 2.02 -22.64
N THR A 361 9.60 1.62 -23.84
CA THR A 361 10.97 1.76 -24.32
C THR A 361 11.24 3.26 -24.44
N THR A 362 11.70 3.88 -23.36
CA THR A 362 12.37 5.18 -23.45
C THR A 362 13.78 4.93 -23.97
N GLY A 363 13.94 4.99 -25.26
CA GLY A 363 15.20 4.82 -25.94
C GLY A 363 15.00 4.11 -27.27
N ASP A 364 14.56 4.86 -28.29
CA ASP A 364 14.84 4.47 -29.66
C ASP A 364 16.37 4.34 -29.77
N PRO A 365 16.91 3.17 -30.18
CA PRO A 365 18.36 3.03 -30.42
C PRO A 365 18.90 4.02 -31.46
N GLY A 366 18.03 4.78 -32.12
CA GLY A 366 18.33 5.80 -33.11
C GLY A 366 18.32 7.24 -32.60
N ASP A 367 17.99 7.51 -31.33
CA ASP A 367 18.06 8.87 -30.76
C ASP A 367 19.52 9.21 -30.40
N PRO A 368 20.16 10.14 -31.13
CA PRO A 368 21.57 10.55 -30.86
C PRO A 368 21.76 11.22 -29.50
N SER A 369 20.70 11.55 -28.75
CA SER A 369 20.77 12.09 -27.39
C SER A 369 21.04 11.04 -26.31
N CYS A 370 20.95 9.75 -26.63
CA CYS A 370 21.12 8.62 -25.70
C CYS A 370 22.50 7.96 -25.70
N SER A 371 23.55 8.57 -26.32
CA SER A 371 24.87 7.99 -26.28
C SER A 371 25.70 8.56 -25.11
N PRO A 372 26.05 7.76 -24.10
CA PRO A 372 26.85 8.19 -22.94
C PRO A 372 28.34 8.48 -23.28
N LEU A 373 28.77 8.21 -24.50
CA LEU A 373 30.21 8.17 -24.86
C LEU A 373 30.74 9.41 -25.59
N GLN A 374 29.97 10.49 -25.79
CA GLN A 374 30.44 11.68 -26.52
C GLN A 374 30.69 12.92 -25.67
N ARG A 375 30.77 12.83 -24.33
CA ARG A 375 31.11 13.99 -23.48
C ARG A 375 32.52 14.00 -22.87
N SER A 376 33.47 13.28 -23.41
CA SER A 376 34.85 13.28 -22.87
C SER A 376 35.97 13.70 -23.85
N LEU A 377 35.61 14.30 -24.97
CA LEU A 377 36.65 14.85 -25.90
C LEU A 377 36.13 16.14 -26.55
N SER A 378 36.02 17.21 -25.76
CA SER A 378 36.16 18.60 -26.24
C SER A 378 36.41 19.54 -25.08
#